data_ea823db8721f522bae38d6cc979f9b4c
#
_entry.id   ea823db8721f522bae38d6cc979f9b4c
#
_cell.length_a   1.000
_cell.length_b   1.000
_cell.length_c   1.000
_cell.angle_alpha   90.00
_cell.angle_beta   90.00
_cell.angle_gamma   90.00
#
_symmetry.space_group_name_H-M   'P 1'
#
loop_
_entity.id
_entity.type
_entity.pdbx_description
1 polymer ?
#
loop_
_entity_poly.entity_id
_entity_poly.type
_entity_poly.pdbx_seq_one_letter_code
_entity_poly.pdbx_strand_id
1 'polypeptide(L)'
;MTPQQAVAIMAFKDLRDFINLLEAKGELKRISVEVDPVLEITEISDRTLRAGGPALLFENPKGSKIPLLANLFGNTRRIALAMGQEDISGLRDVGKLLAFLKEPTPPTGWKDLWQSLPSYKSVLNIPASVLRKAPCQEVVLEGEDIDLGMLPVQTCWPGDAAPLVTWPLVITRGPDKSRQNLGIYRMQLIGKNKLIMRWLSHRGGALDFREWQQQHPGERFPVSIALGADPATILATVTPVPDTLSEYAFAGLLRGSKTEVVKSRTNDLQVPASAEFVLEGYIEPGEMAPEGPFGDHTGYYNEVDDFPVFTVTCMTHRREPIYHSTYTGRPPDEPAMLGVALNEVFVPLLQKQFPEIVDFYLPPEGCSYRLAIVSMKKQYPGHAKRVMMGVWSFLRQFMYTKFVIVVDDDVNIREWDDVIWAITTRMDPARDTVLVENTPIDYLDFASPVSGLGSKMGMDATNKMEGETTREWGTPITMSDEVKARIDSLWEELGI
;
A
#
# COMPACT_ATOMS: atom_id res chain seq x y z
N MET A 1 28.26 -17.87 11.30
CA MET A 1 27.94 -16.44 11.36
C MET A 1 26.89 -16.23 12.42
N THR A 2 27.19 -15.48 13.44
CA THR A 2 26.34 -15.26 14.64
C THR A 2 25.18 -14.35 14.28
N PRO A 3 23.92 -14.65 14.68
CA PRO A 3 22.79 -13.78 14.49
C PRO A 3 22.74 -12.75 15.62
N GLN A 4 23.55 -11.72 15.53
CA GLN A 4 23.53 -10.57 16.45
C GLN A 4 23.79 -9.28 15.66
N GLN A 5 22.84 -8.94 14.81
CA GLN A 5 22.56 -7.53 14.52
C GLN A 5 21.09 -7.33 14.88
N ALA A 6 20.86 -6.91 16.12
CA ALA A 6 19.60 -6.25 16.44
C ALA A 6 19.51 -5.10 15.46
N VAL A 7 18.56 -5.18 14.51
CA VAL A 7 18.23 -4.12 13.59
C VAL A 7 18.03 -2.86 14.46
N ALA A 8 18.90 -1.89 14.33
CA ALA A 8 18.70 -0.59 14.92
C ALA A 8 17.47 -0.02 14.21
N ILE A 9 16.30 -0.20 14.82
CA ILE A 9 15.05 0.36 14.33
C ILE A 9 15.30 1.85 14.22
N MET A 10 15.34 2.37 12.98
CA MET A 10 15.49 3.80 12.74
C MET A 10 14.19 4.48 13.19
N ALA A 11 14.16 4.89 14.45
CA ALA A 11 13.00 5.50 15.06
C ALA A 11 12.87 6.94 14.58
N PHE A 12 11.87 7.22 13.76
CA PHE A 12 11.35 8.56 13.51
C PHE A 12 10.04 8.73 14.29
N LYS A 13 9.79 9.92 14.81
CA LYS A 13 8.61 10.22 15.63
C LYS A 13 7.43 10.71 14.78
N ASP A 14 7.74 11.43 13.72
CA ASP A 14 6.76 12.10 12.87
C ASP A 14 7.27 12.20 11.41
N LEU A 15 6.46 12.81 10.57
CA LEU A 15 6.79 13.05 9.16
C LEU A 15 8.06 13.90 9.01
N ARG A 16 8.30 14.87 9.91
CA ARG A 16 9.44 15.79 9.83
C ARG A 16 10.75 15.09 10.15
N ASP A 17 10.76 14.22 11.16
CA ASP A 17 11.91 13.37 11.45
C ASP A 17 12.26 12.49 10.26
N PHE A 18 11.25 11.96 9.57
CA PHE A 18 11.46 11.16 8.38
C PHE A 18 11.99 11.98 7.20
N ILE A 19 11.46 13.19 6.98
CA ILE A 19 11.99 14.16 6.00
C ILE A 19 13.47 14.43 6.25
N ASN A 20 13.84 14.71 7.50
CA ASN A 20 15.23 14.96 7.90
C ASN A 20 16.12 13.73 7.65
N LEU A 21 15.61 12.52 7.92
CA LEU A 21 16.30 11.27 7.61
C LEU A 21 16.56 11.11 6.12
N LEU A 22 15.53 11.36 5.29
CA LEU A 22 15.65 11.26 3.83
C LEU A 22 16.63 12.32 3.29
N GLU A 23 16.60 13.54 3.81
CA GLU A 23 17.52 14.60 3.43
C GLU A 23 18.97 14.23 3.76
N ALA A 24 19.23 13.69 4.95
CA ALA A 24 20.54 13.21 5.35
C ALA A 24 21.06 12.04 4.50
N LYS A 25 20.15 11.25 3.92
CA LYS A 25 20.48 10.12 3.01
C LYS A 25 20.54 10.54 1.53
N GLY A 26 20.31 11.81 1.19
CA GLY A 26 20.23 12.26 -0.20
C GLY A 26 18.97 11.79 -0.95
N GLU A 27 17.96 11.32 -0.23
CA GLU A 27 16.69 10.79 -0.75
C GLU A 27 15.56 11.84 -0.77
N LEU A 28 15.88 13.13 -0.48
CA LEU A 28 14.94 14.25 -0.53
C LEU A 28 15.54 15.43 -1.27
N LYS A 29 14.72 16.05 -2.12
CA LYS A 29 15.07 17.30 -2.81
C LYS A 29 14.10 18.41 -2.41
N ARG A 30 14.63 19.55 -1.92
CA ARG A 30 13.85 20.77 -1.71
C ARG A 30 13.78 21.57 -3.00
N ILE A 31 12.59 22.08 -3.31
CA ILE A 31 12.29 22.87 -4.51
C ILE A 31 11.79 24.22 -4.03
N SER A 32 12.62 25.25 -4.18
CA SER A 32 12.34 26.62 -3.71
C SER A 32 11.68 27.51 -4.76
N VAL A 33 11.72 27.11 -6.03
CA VAL A 33 11.00 27.83 -7.10
C VAL A 33 9.50 27.65 -6.92
N GLU A 34 8.73 28.67 -7.32
CA GLU A 34 7.26 28.57 -7.33
C GLU A 34 6.82 27.53 -8.35
N VAL A 35 5.95 26.60 -7.93
CA VAL A 35 5.38 25.53 -8.76
C VAL A 35 3.87 25.47 -8.53
N ASP A 36 3.09 25.33 -9.62
CA ASP A 36 1.64 25.27 -9.54
C ASP A 36 1.16 23.87 -9.08
N PRO A 37 0.34 23.77 -8.01
CA PRO A 37 -0.32 22.51 -7.63
C PRO A 37 -1.24 21.95 -8.72
N VAL A 38 -1.68 22.79 -9.64
CA VAL A 38 -2.46 22.37 -10.80
C VAL A 38 -1.50 21.89 -11.89
N LEU A 39 -1.43 20.58 -12.08
CA LEU A 39 -0.69 19.82 -13.09
C LEU A 39 0.85 19.81 -12.91
N GLU A 40 1.51 20.94 -12.58
CA GLU A 40 2.97 21.03 -12.63
C GLU A 40 3.65 20.15 -11.57
N ILE A 41 3.14 20.17 -10.32
CA ILE A 41 3.68 19.30 -9.25
C ILE A 41 3.56 17.83 -9.63
N THR A 42 2.45 17.43 -10.25
CA THR A 42 2.23 16.06 -10.73
C THR A 42 3.24 15.67 -11.80
N GLU A 43 3.43 16.51 -12.82
CA GLU A 43 4.37 16.25 -13.91
C GLU A 43 5.82 16.13 -13.40
N ILE A 44 6.23 17.02 -12.47
CA ILE A 44 7.56 16.94 -11.84
C ILE A 44 7.70 15.63 -11.05
N SER A 45 6.67 15.27 -10.28
CA SER A 45 6.66 14.06 -9.46
C SER A 45 6.71 12.79 -10.30
N ASP A 46 5.94 12.71 -11.39
CA ASP A 46 5.91 11.58 -12.32
C ASP A 46 7.28 11.37 -12.99
N ARG A 47 7.88 12.43 -13.53
CA ARG A 47 9.22 12.35 -14.12
C ARG A 47 10.27 11.94 -13.11
N THR A 48 10.20 12.48 -11.89
CA THR A 48 11.14 12.15 -10.83
C THR A 48 11.02 10.68 -10.41
N LEU A 49 9.79 10.18 -10.24
CA LEU A 49 9.54 8.79 -9.89
C LEU A 49 10.06 7.85 -10.97
N ARG A 50 9.74 8.11 -12.25
CA ARG A 50 10.19 7.30 -13.39
C ARG A 50 11.71 7.28 -13.57
N ALA A 51 12.38 8.34 -13.14
CA ALA A 51 13.84 8.41 -13.11
C ALA A 51 14.47 7.77 -11.85
N GLY A 52 13.67 7.16 -10.95
CA GLY A 52 14.14 6.63 -9.67
C GLY A 52 14.61 7.70 -8.69
N GLY A 53 14.13 8.95 -8.86
CA GLY A 53 14.59 10.10 -8.11
C GLY A 53 14.04 10.22 -6.68
N PRO A 54 14.44 11.28 -5.95
CA PRO A 54 14.16 11.48 -4.53
C PRO A 54 12.70 11.87 -4.24
N ALA A 55 12.32 11.87 -2.96
CA ALA A 55 11.14 12.59 -2.48
C ALA A 55 11.29 14.09 -2.73
N LEU A 56 10.18 14.80 -2.93
CA LEU A 56 10.16 16.20 -3.33
C LEU A 56 9.42 17.03 -2.28
N LEU A 57 10.09 18.06 -1.74
CA LEU A 57 9.48 19.06 -0.88
C LEU A 57 9.41 20.40 -1.63
N PHE A 58 8.22 20.75 -2.12
CA PHE A 58 7.94 22.03 -2.74
C PHE A 58 7.72 23.07 -1.66
N GLU A 59 8.67 23.96 -1.47
CA GLU A 59 8.64 24.98 -0.41
C GLU A 59 7.74 26.17 -0.75
N ASN A 60 7.47 26.39 -2.03
CA ASN A 60 6.73 27.53 -2.53
C ASN A 60 5.64 27.11 -3.55
N PRO A 61 4.62 26.31 -3.15
CA PRO A 61 3.52 26.00 -4.05
C PRO A 61 2.68 27.25 -4.30
N LYS A 62 2.37 27.51 -5.58
CA LYS A 62 1.60 28.69 -6.01
C LYS A 62 0.24 28.75 -5.29
N GLY A 63 -0.06 29.93 -4.75
CA GLY A 63 -1.33 30.17 -4.07
C GLY A 63 -1.43 29.66 -2.62
N SER A 64 -0.40 29.01 -2.09
CA SER A 64 -0.36 28.55 -0.70
C SER A 64 0.97 28.88 -0.03
N LYS A 65 0.94 29.12 1.29
CA LYS A 65 2.14 29.27 2.12
C LYS A 65 2.59 27.97 2.77
N ILE A 66 1.87 26.88 2.51
CA ILE A 66 2.09 25.58 3.11
C ILE A 66 2.93 24.76 2.15
N PRO A 67 4.12 24.27 2.53
CA PRO A 67 4.93 23.40 1.69
C PRO A 67 4.20 22.11 1.37
N LEU A 68 4.44 21.57 0.15
CA LEU A 68 3.88 20.31 -0.30
C LEU A 68 4.97 19.25 -0.44
N LEU A 69 4.75 18.11 0.21
CA LEU A 69 5.59 16.93 0.10
C LEU A 69 4.95 15.92 -0.86
N ALA A 70 5.71 15.51 -1.88
CA ALA A 70 5.28 14.52 -2.87
C ALA A 70 6.37 13.47 -3.13
N ASN A 71 6.02 12.41 -3.84
CA ASN A 71 6.93 11.31 -4.19
C ASN A 71 7.63 10.69 -2.96
N LEU A 72 6.98 10.72 -1.79
CA LEU A 72 7.55 10.21 -0.54
C LEU A 72 7.80 8.71 -0.63
N PHE A 73 6.83 7.97 -1.16
CA PHE A 73 6.86 6.52 -1.32
C PHE A 73 7.13 6.07 -2.77
N GLY A 74 7.67 6.95 -3.61
CA GLY A 74 7.97 6.65 -5.02
C GLY A 74 9.20 5.73 -5.24
N ASN A 75 9.73 5.11 -4.16
CA ASN A 75 10.86 4.20 -4.20
C ASN A 75 10.71 3.16 -3.08
N THR A 76 10.96 1.88 -3.39
CA THR A 76 10.83 0.78 -2.42
C THR A 76 11.76 0.90 -1.22
N ARG A 77 12.93 1.51 -1.39
CA ARG A 77 13.87 1.77 -0.27
C ARG A 77 13.28 2.75 0.73
N ARG A 78 12.66 3.86 0.28
CA ARG A 78 12.01 4.82 1.19
C ARG A 78 10.82 4.18 1.92
N ILE A 79 10.10 3.28 1.25
CA ILE A 79 9.01 2.52 1.89
C ILE A 79 9.56 1.58 2.96
N ALA A 80 10.65 0.86 2.68
CA ALA A 80 11.32 0.01 3.66
C ALA A 80 11.78 0.82 4.88
N LEU A 81 12.45 1.96 4.66
CA LEU A 81 12.86 2.89 5.72
C LEU A 81 11.67 3.35 6.57
N ALA A 82 10.54 3.68 5.93
CA ALA A 82 9.31 4.07 6.62
C ALA A 82 8.68 2.93 7.44
N MET A 83 8.96 1.68 7.09
CA MET A 83 8.56 0.49 7.84
C MET A 83 9.66 0.01 8.81
N GLY A 84 10.66 0.83 9.10
CA GLY A 84 11.73 0.51 10.05
C GLY A 84 12.76 -0.50 9.53
N GLN A 85 12.85 -0.69 8.21
CA GLN A 85 13.79 -1.60 7.57
C GLN A 85 14.82 -0.81 6.75
N GLU A 86 16.04 -1.32 6.62
CA GLU A 86 17.09 -0.67 5.83
C GLU A 86 16.85 -0.79 4.32
N ASP A 87 16.27 -1.89 3.90
CA ASP A 87 15.98 -2.20 2.51
C ASP A 87 14.71 -3.08 2.36
N ILE A 88 14.35 -3.34 1.12
CA ILE A 88 13.14 -4.10 0.76
C ILE A 88 13.18 -5.56 1.28
N SER A 89 14.35 -6.15 1.44
CA SER A 89 14.47 -7.55 1.90
C SER A 89 14.00 -7.71 3.35
N GLY A 90 14.17 -6.67 4.18
CA GLY A 90 13.69 -6.63 5.57
C GLY A 90 12.16 -6.66 5.68
N LEU A 91 11.43 -6.30 4.62
CA LEU A 91 9.97 -6.36 4.62
C LEU A 91 9.43 -7.79 4.71
N ARG A 92 10.19 -8.79 4.29
CA ARG A 92 9.85 -10.20 4.52
C ARG A 92 9.82 -10.57 6.00
N ASP A 93 10.65 -9.96 6.83
CA ASP A 93 10.61 -10.17 8.27
C ASP A 93 9.39 -9.53 8.92
N VAL A 94 8.94 -8.39 8.40
CA VAL A 94 7.63 -7.82 8.75
C VAL A 94 6.50 -8.79 8.38
N GLY A 95 6.56 -9.40 7.20
CA GLY A 95 5.60 -10.41 6.74
C GLY A 95 5.59 -11.67 7.62
N LYS A 96 6.75 -12.16 8.04
CA LYS A 96 6.88 -13.30 8.98
C LYS A 96 6.26 -12.95 10.34
N LEU A 97 6.48 -11.73 10.84
CA LEU A 97 5.87 -11.25 12.08
C LEU A 97 4.33 -11.22 11.96
N LEU A 98 3.79 -10.71 10.86
CA LEU A 98 2.34 -10.71 10.61
C LEU A 98 1.77 -12.13 10.50
N ALA A 99 2.47 -13.04 9.81
CA ALA A 99 2.07 -14.44 9.71
C ALA A 99 2.05 -15.14 11.09
N PHE A 100 3.02 -14.81 11.95
CA PHE A 100 3.04 -15.28 13.34
C PHE A 100 1.88 -14.71 14.17
N LEU A 101 1.61 -13.40 14.06
CA LEU A 101 0.52 -12.75 14.80
C LEU A 101 -0.86 -13.24 14.36
N LYS A 102 -1.02 -13.60 13.08
CA LYS A 102 -2.28 -14.17 12.56
C LYS A 102 -2.57 -15.56 13.13
N GLU A 103 -1.54 -16.40 13.24
CA GLU A 103 -1.62 -17.76 13.75
C GLU A 103 -0.38 -18.07 14.60
N PRO A 104 -0.40 -17.69 15.91
CA PRO A 104 0.74 -17.93 16.79
C PRO A 104 1.01 -19.42 16.92
N THR A 105 2.22 -19.84 16.58
CA THR A 105 2.68 -21.21 16.85
C THR A 105 3.35 -21.24 18.22
N PRO A 106 2.89 -22.09 19.16
CA PRO A 106 3.57 -22.25 20.45
C PRO A 106 5.02 -22.70 20.24
N PRO A 107 5.98 -22.16 20.99
CA PRO A 107 7.36 -22.59 20.89
C PRO A 107 7.49 -24.06 21.28
N THR A 108 8.14 -24.86 20.44
CA THR A 108 8.32 -26.30 20.66
C THR A 108 9.51 -26.65 21.55
N GLY A 109 10.33 -25.63 21.91
CA GLY A 109 11.50 -25.82 22.77
C GLY A 109 12.20 -24.51 23.16
N TRP A 110 13.21 -24.60 24.03
CA TRP A 110 13.96 -23.46 24.55
C TRP A 110 14.64 -22.62 23.43
N LYS A 111 15.09 -23.26 22.37
CA LYS A 111 15.69 -22.57 21.23
C LYS A 111 14.65 -21.72 20.48
N ASP A 112 13.48 -22.27 20.25
CA ASP A 112 12.36 -21.56 19.59
C ASP A 112 11.85 -20.41 20.46
N LEU A 113 11.82 -20.60 21.79
CA LEU A 113 11.45 -19.55 22.73
C LEU A 113 12.43 -18.36 22.66
N TRP A 114 13.73 -18.62 22.61
CA TRP A 114 14.74 -17.57 22.47
C TRP A 114 14.68 -16.86 21.12
N GLN A 115 14.39 -17.57 20.04
CA GLN A 115 14.23 -16.99 18.69
C GLN A 115 12.97 -16.16 18.56
N SER A 116 11.90 -16.50 19.26
CA SER A 116 10.63 -15.78 19.24
C SER A 116 10.56 -14.62 20.26
N LEU A 117 11.52 -14.52 21.19
CA LEU A 117 11.58 -13.43 22.18
C LEU A 117 11.51 -12.00 21.59
N PRO A 118 12.18 -11.67 20.47
CA PRO A 118 12.04 -10.35 19.85
C PRO A 118 10.61 -10.06 19.38
N SER A 119 9.94 -11.06 18.80
CA SER A 119 8.53 -10.97 18.37
C SER A 119 7.58 -10.77 19.55
N TYR A 120 7.80 -11.44 20.67
CA TYR A 120 7.02 -11.22 21.90
C TYR A 120 7.28 -9.85 22.54
N LYS A 121 8.51 -9.33 22.48
CA LYS A 121 8.81 -7.97 22.96
C LYS A 121 8.12 -6.90 22.12
N SER A 122 8.02 -7.07 20.82
CA SER A 122 7.34 -6.13 19.92
C SER A 122 5.84 -5.98 20.25
N VAL A 123 5.23 -7.04 20.79
CA VAL A 123 3.83 -7.03 21.26
C VAL A 123 3.57 -5.97 22.35
N LEU A 124 4.59 -5.57 23.11
CA LEU A 124 4.47 -4.52 24.12
C LEU A 124 4.19 -3.12 23.52
N ASN A 125 4.44 -2.92 22.24
CA ASN A 125 4.17 -1.68 21.52
C ASN A 125 2.77 -1.65 20.88
N ILE A 126 1.98 -2.71 21.02
CA ILE A 126 0.64 -2.83 20.44
C ILE A 126 -0.34 -1.74 20.94
N PRO A 127 -0.50 -1.47 22.25
CA PRO A 127 -1.42 -0.45 22.70
C PRO A 127 -0.93 0.96 22.32
N ALA A 128 -1.78 1.74 21.65
CA ALA A 128 -1.50 3.15 21.42
C ALA A 128 -1.40 3.92 22.74
N SER A 129 -0.59 4.99 22.75
CA SER A 129 -0.44 5.90 23.88
C SER A 129 -1.32 7.13 23.66
N VAL A 130 -2.27 7.37 24.54
CA VAL A 130 -3.19 8.51 24.43
C VAL A 130 -2.59 9.73 25.12
N LEU A 131 -2.33 10.78 24.36
CA LEU A 131 -1.82 12.05 24.85
C LEU A 131 -2.95 13.01 25.23
N ARG A 132 -2.70 13.92 26.19
CA ARG A 132 -3.63 14.97 26.56
C ARG A 132 -3.53 16.21 25.65
N LYS A 133 -2.36 16.44 25.06
CA LYS A 133 -2.05 17.54 24.14
C LYS A 133 -1.11 16.99 23.05
N ALA A 134 -1.28 17.45 21.83
CA ALA A 134 -0.52 16.97 20.70
C ALA A 134 -0.16 18.10 19.72
N PRO A 135 0.96 17.97 18.99
CA PRO A 135 1.36 18.96 17.97
C PRO A 135 0.29 19.21 16.91
N CYS A 136 -0.45 18.20 16.51
CA CYS A 136 -1.53 18.34 15.50
C CYS A 136 -2.67 19.27 15.95
N GLN A 137 -2.71 19.70 17.21
CA GLN A 137 -3.75 20.59 17.78
C GLN A 137 -3.19 21.93 18.24
N GLU A 138 -2.04 22.38 17.73
CA GLU A 138 -1.42 23.65 18.10
C GLU A 138 -2.20 24.88 17.60
N VAL A 139 -2.77 24.78 16.39
CA VAL A 139 -3.64 25.77 15.79
C VAL A 139 -5.01 25.16 15.61
N VAL A 140 -6.06 25.91 15.91
CA VAL A 140 -7.44 25.48 15.87
C VAL A 140 -8.27 26.46 15.05
N LEU A 141 -8.96 25.97 14.02
CA LEU A 141 -9.85 26.72 13.15
C LEU A 141 -11.25 26.09 13.25
N GLU A 142 -12.26 26.91 13.54
CA GLU A 142 -13.66 26.46 13.71
C GLU A 142 -14.60 27.40 12.98
N GLY A 143 -15.78 26.90 12.58
CA GLY A 143 -16.82 27.69 11.93
C GLY A 143 -16.35 28.37 10.62
N GLU A 144 -16.47 29.68 10.55
CA GLU A 144 -16.14 30.46 9.34
C GLU A 144 -14.63 30.60 9.08
N ASP A 145 -13.78 30.30 10.07
CA ASP A 145 -12.33 30.33 9.92
C ASP A 145 -11.79 29.11 9.13
N ILE A 146 -12.63 28.11 8.89
CA ILE A 146 -12.26 26.94 8.09
C ILE A 146 -12.27 27.29 6.63
N ASP A 147 -11.10 27.16 5.98
CA ASP A 147 -10.96 27.25 4.53
C ASP A 147 -9.94 26.21 4.03
N LEU A 148 -10.46 25.12 3.46
CA LEU A 148 -9.61 24.07 2.87
C LEU A 148 -8.86 24.56 1.64
N GLY A 149 -9.24 25.70 1.06
CA GLY A 149 -8.50 26.35 -0.02
C GLY A 149 -7.12 26.88 0.38
N MET A 150 -6.81 26.95 1.69
CA MET A 150 -5.45 27.25 2.16
C MET A 150 -4.44 26.14 1.87
N LEU A 151 -4.91 24.91 1.72
CA LEU A 151 -4.09 23.73 1.44
C LEU A 151 -3.69 23.70 -0.04
N PRO A 152 -2.44 23.36 -0.39
CA PRO A 152 -2.01 23.21 -1.78
C PRO A 152 -2.49 21.87 -2.36
N VAL A 153 -3.81 21.66 -2.38
CA VAL A 153 -4.41 20.43 -2.91
C VAL A 153 -4.20 20.37 -4.42
N GLN A 154 -3.68 19.26 -4.91
CA GLN A 154 -3.35 19.10 -6.33
C GLN A 154 -4.58 18.82 -7.19
N THR A 155 -4.58 19.39 -8.40
CA THR A 155 -5.29 18.87 -9.56
C THR A 155 -4.27 18.14 -10.41
N CYS A 156 -4.32 16.79 -10.41
CA CYS A 156 -3.21 15.98 -10.92
C CYS A 156 -3.19 15.89 -12.44
N TRP A 157 -4.36 15.77 -13.10
CA TRP A 157 -4.46 15.55 -14.54
C TRP A 157 -5.41 16.54 -15.21
N PRO A 158 -5.22 16.82 -16.51
CA PRO A 158 -6.04 17.80 -17.23
C PRO A 158 -7.56 17.51 -17.23
N GLY A 159 -7.94 16.25 -17.08
CA GLY A 159 -9.35 15.83 -17.02
C GLY A 159 -9.90 15.65 -15.62
N ASP A 160 -9.12 15.94 -14.56
CA ASP A 160 -9.61 15.85 -13.18
C ASP A 160 -10.69 16.89 -12.92
N ALA A 161 -11.76 16.47 -12.25
CA ALA A 161 -12.94 17.32 -12.02
C ALA A 161 -12.67 18.47 -11.04
N ALA A 162 -11.74 18.30 -10.09
CA ALA A 162 -11.43 19.25 -9.01
C ALA A 162 -10.11 18.91 -8.33
N PRO A 163 -9.61 19.74 -7.37
CA PRO A 163 -8.52 19.36 -6.51
C PRO A 163 -8.85 18.10 -5.68
N LEU A 164 -7.85 17.19 -5.53
CA LEU A 164 -8.03 15.89 -4.89
C LEU A 164 -7.08 15.70 -3.73
N VAL A 165 -7.61 15.49 -2.54
CA VAL A 165 -6.84 15.04 -1.36
C VAL A 165 -6.54 13.55 -1.52
N THR A 166 -5.27 13.19 -1.61
CA THR A 166 -4.80 11.87 -2.06
C THR A 166 -4.31 10.97 -0.94
N TRP A 167 -3.77 11.54 0.16
CA TRP A 167 -3.29 10.82 1.36
C TRP A 167 -4.10 11.10 2.62
N PRO A 168 -5.44 11.12 2.61
CA PRO A 168 -6.21 11.33 3.82
C PRO A 168 -6.28 10.02 4.62
N LEU A 169 -5.77 10.03 5.83
CA LEU A 169 -5.97 8.97 6.80
C LEU A 169 -7.33 9.17 7.46
N VAL A 170 -8.34 8.48 6.97
CA VAL A 170 -9.72 8.60 7.44
C VAL A 170 -9.96 7.65 8.61
N ILE A 171 -10.42 8.20 9.72
CA ILE A 171 -10.67 7.49 10.97
C ILE A 171 -12.17 7.44 11.22
N THR A 172 -12.71 6.22 11.36
CA THR A 172 -14.12 5.95 11.65
C THR A 172 -14.25 4.91 12.77
N ARG A 173 -15.44 4.79 13.32
CA ARG A 173 -15.78 3.72 14.25
C ARG A 173 -17.26 3.37 14.12
N GLY A 174 -17.55 2.10 13.86
CA GLY A 174 -18.92 1.58 13.89
C GLY A 174 -19.50 1.64 15.30
N PRO A 175 -20.84 1.65 15.45
CA PRO A 175 -21.51 1.92 16.73
C PRO A 175 -21.17 0.92 17.82
N ASP A 176 -21.01 -0.35 17.48
CA ASP A 176 -20.74 -1.44 18.44
C ASP A 176 -19.26 -1.82 18.51
N LYS A 177 -18.37 -1.03 17.87
CA LYS A 177 -16.96 -1.36 17.78
C LYS A 177 -16.14 -0.57 18.80
N SER A 178 -15.31 -1.28 19.56
CA SER A 178 -14.27 -0.65 20.40
C SER A 178 -13.07 -0.17 19.58
N ARG A 179 -12.82 -0.81 18.43
CA ARG A 179 -11.72 -0.50 17.52
C ARG A 179 -12.16 0.54 16.49
N GLN A 180 -11.29 1.51 16.24
CA GLN A 180 -11.40 2.42 15.11
C GLN A 180 -10.89 1.77 13.84
N ASN A 181 -11.50 2.09 12.72
CA ASN A 181 -11.00 1.78 11.39
C ASN A 181 -10.17 2.94 10.88
N LEU A 182 -9.02 2.65 10.31
CA LEU A 182 -8.18 3.59 9.60
C LEU A 182 -8.11 3.18 8.13
N GLY A 183 -8.36 4.13 7.23
CA GLY A 183 -8.32 3.86 5.78
C GLY A 183 -7.87 5.07 4.99
N ILE A 184 -7.19 4.83 3.87
CA ILE A 184 -6.89 5.88 2.89
C ILE A 184 -8.01 5.87 1.86
N TYR A 185 -8.78 6.97 1.79
CA TYR A 185 -9.86 7.14 0.83
C TYR A 185 -9.76 8.54 0.24
N ARG A 186 -9.44 8.67 -1.05
CA ARG A 186 -9.29 9.96 -1.71
C ARG A 186 -10.54 10.82 -1.54
N MET A 187 -10.35 12.13 -1.54
CA MET A 187 -11.45 13.06 -1.30
C MET A 187 -11.40 14.23 -2.27
N GLN A 188 -12.50 14.46 -2.97
CA GLN A 188 -12.65 15.61 -3.86
C GLN A 188 -13.04 16.85 -3.06
N LEU A 189 -12.30 17.94 -3.25
CA LEU A 189 -12.63 19.23 -2.65
C LEU A 189 -13.77 19.88 -3.43
N ILE A 190 -14.85 20.27 -2.73
CA ILE A 190 -16.03 20.88 -3.35
C ILE A 190 -16.45 22.22 -2.71
N GLY A 191 -15.75 22.68 -1.67
CA GLY A 191 -16.07 23.94 -1.01
C GLY A 191 -15.10 24.27 0.10
N LYS A 192 -15.32 25.39 0.79
CA LYS A 192 -14.45 25.84 1.91
C LYS A 192 -14.27 24.79 2.99
N ASN A 193 -15.32 24.02 3.29
CA ASN A 193 -15.31 23.04 4.35
C ASN A 193 -16.01 21.73 3.95
N LYS A 194 -16.11 21.42 2.63
CA LYS A 194 -16.78 20.21 2.14
C LYS A 194 -15.90 19.40 1.20
N LEU A 195 -15.92 18.11 1.40
CA LEU A 195 -15.19 17.12 0.62
C LEU A 195 -16.13 15.95 0.27
N ILE A 196 -16.00 15.38 -0.94
CA ILE A 196 -16.67 14.12 -1.28
C ILE A 196 -15.75 12.98 -0.91
N MET A 197 -16.23 12.03 -0.10
CA MET A 197 -15.44 10.89 0.36
C MET A 197 -15.71 9.66 -0.48
N ARG A 198 -14.73 9.21 -1.26
CA ARG A 198 -14.87 8.03 -2.09
C ARG A 198 -14.86 6.74 -1.28
N TRP A 199 -16.00 6.35 -0.79
CA TRP A 199 -16.20 5.11 -0.05
C TRP A 199 -16.83 4.02 -0.91
N LEU A 200 -16.01 3.13 -1.42
CA LEU A 200 -16.50 1.90 -2.04
C LEU A 200 -17.20 1.03 -0.98
N SER A 201 -18.32 0.44 -1.35
CA SER A 201 -19.27 -0.23 -0.44
C SER A 201 -18.67 -1.32 0.48
N HIS A 202 -17.56 -1.92 0.06
CA HIS A 202 -16.87 -2.98 0.81
C HIS A 202 -15.73 -2.50 1.72
N ARG A 203 -15.42 -1.19 1.72
CA ARG A 203 -14.35 -0.61 2.54
C ARG A 203 -14.79 -0.37 3.98
N GLY A 204 -13.83 -0.43 4.93
CA GLY A 204 -14.11 -0.35 6.36
C GLY A 204 -14.91 0.89 6.77
N GLY A 205 -14.54 2.08 6.30
CA GLY A 205 -15.30 3.31 6.59
C GLY A 205 -16.74 3.28 6.07
N ALA A 206 -16.97 2.72 4.87
CA ALA A 206 -18.32 2.57 4.32
C ALA A 206 -19.15 1.54 5.10
N LEU A 207 -18.52 0.50 5.63
CA LEU A 207 -19.19 -0.48 6.51
C LEU A 207 -19.58 0.14 7.83
N ASP A 208 -18.68 0.91 8.49
CA ASP A 208 -18.95 1.62 9.73
C ASP A 208 -20.09 2.62 9.55
N PHE A 209 -20.09 3.37 8.45
CA PHE A 209 -21.17 4.32 8.13
C PHE A 209 -22.51 3.63 7.92
N ARG A 210 -22.55 2.50 7.23
CA ARG A 210 -23.77 1.72 7.00
C ARG A 210 -24.33 1.15 8.30
N GLU A 211 -23.48 0.60 9.17
CA GLU A 211 -23.87 0.11 10.50
C GLU A 211 -24.41 1.26 11.37
N TRP A 212 -23.77 2.44 11.30
CA TRP A 212 -24.24 3.63 12.00
C TRP A 212 -25.64 4.04 11.54
N GLN A 213 -25.88 4.13 10.23
CA GLN A 213 -27.19 4.51 9.70
C GLN A 213 -28.31 3.53 10.09
N GLN A 214 -27.99 2.25 10.29
CA GLN A 214 -28.96 1.24 10.74
C GLN A 214 -29.33 1.41 12.21
N GLN A 215 -28.39 1.76 13.08
CA GLN A 215 -28.60 1.89 14.53
C GLN A 215 -28.99 3.30 14.94
N HIS A 216 -28.56 4.31 14.19
CA HIS A 216 -28.79 5.73 14.44
C HIS A 216 -29.39 6.41 13.20
N PRO A 217 -30.63 6.05 12.79
CA PRO A 217 -31.22 6.58 11.57
C PRO A 217 -31.42 8.09 11.65
N GLY A 218 -30.91 8.82 10.68
CA GLY A 218 -30.98 10.28 10.60
C GLY A 218 -29.96 11.04 11.44
N GLU A 219 -29.09 10.35 12.19
CA GLU A 219 -28.00 11.00 12.92
C GLU A 219 -26.74 11.14 12.09
N ARG A 220 -26.02 12.24 12.31
CA ARG A 220 -24.73 12.52 11.69
C ARG A 220 -23.68 11.49 12.08
N PHE A 221 -22.93 11.01 11.10
CA PHE A 221 -21.84 10.07 11.34
C PHE A 221 -20.52 10.83 11.58
N PRO A 222 -19.91 10.73 12.77
CA PRO A 222 -18.66 11.43 13.07
C PRO A 222 -17.47 10.80 12.32
N VAL A 223 -16.63 11.65 11.74
CA VAL A 223 -15.41 11.26 11.04
C VAL A 223 -14.28 12.21 11.43
N SER A 224 -13.09 11.69 11.55
CA SER A 224 -11.86 12.49 11.66
C SER A 224 -10.88 12.06 10.58
N ILE A 225 -10.12 13.02 10.06
CA ILE A 225 -9.15 12.79 8.97
C ILE A 225 -7.82 13.39 9.39
N ALA A 226 -6.76 12.60 9.31
CA ALA A 226 -5.40 13.10 9.53
C ALA A 226 -4.66 13.20 8.20
N LEU A 227 -3.96 14.31 7.97
CA LEU A 227 -3.07 14.50 6.83
C LEU A 227 -1.65 14.65 7.34
N GLY A 228 -0.68 14.00 6.69
CA GLY A 228 0.71 14.06 7.08
C GLY A 228 1.00 13.39 8.43
N ALA A 229 0.40 12.25 8.72
CA ALA A 229 0.80 11.39 9.83
C ALA A 229 2.22 10.83 9.61
N ASP A 230 2.81 10.22 10.64
CA ASP A 230 4.09 9.57 10.46
C ASP A 230 4.01 8.43 9.44
N PRO A 231 5.08 8.16 8.66
CA PRO A 231 5.06 7.21 7.57
C PRO A 231 4.69 5.78 7.98
N ALA A 232 5.08 5.32 9.17
CA ALA A 232 4.71 3.98 9.63
C ALA A 232 3.20 3.86 9.85
N THR A 233 2.54 4.91 10.35
CA THR A 233 1.09 4.95 10.51
C THR A 233 0.37 4.97 9.15
N ILE A 234 0.88 5.75 8.18
CA ILE A 234 0.33 5.76 6.81
C ILE A 234 0.45 4.38 6.17
N LEU A 235 1.63 3.75 6.24
CA LEU A 235 1.87 2.43 5.65
C LEU A 235 1.11 1.31 6.36
N ALA A 236 0.93 1.40 7.69
CA ALA A 236 0.09 0.46 8.43
C ALA A 236 -1.36 0.45 7.93
N THR A 237 -1.86 1.60 7.47
CA THR A 237 -3.24 1.74 6.98
C THR A 237 -3.46 1.08 5.61
N VAL A 238 -2.43 0.98 4.79
CA VAL A 238 -2.49 0.34 3.46
C VAL A 238 -2.01 -1.11 3.47
N THR A 239 -1.45 -1.57 4.59
CA THR A 239 -1.05 -2.97 4.78
C THR A 239 -2.23 -3.78 5.30
N PRO A 240 -2.58 -4.95 4.71
CA PRO A 240 -3.65 -5.80 5.24
C PRO A 240 -3.19 -6.47 6.54
N VAL A 241 -3.57 -5.88 7.65
CA VAL A 241 -3.35 -6.43 8.98
C VAL A 241 -4.49 -7.39 9.36
N PRO A 242 -4.25 -8.39 10.23
CA PRO A 242 -5.31 -9.21 10.78
C PRO A 242 -6.37 -8.36 11.51
N ASP A 243 -7.64 -8.77 11.46
CA ASP A 243 -8.75 -8.05 12.12
C ASP A 243 -8.57 -7.90 13.63
N THR A 244 -7.74 -8.74 14.24
CA THR A 244 -7.38 -8.68 15.67
C THR A 244 -6.35 -7.61 16.01
N LEU A 245 -5.68 -7.01 15.02
CA LEU A 245 -4.65 -6.00 15.17
C LEU A 245 -5.13 -4.67 14.59
N SER A 246 -5.07 -3.58 15.38
CA SER A 246 -5.38 -2.26 14.84
C SER A 246 -4.20 -1.71 14.02
N GLU A 247 -4.49 -0.81 13.08
CA GLU A 247 -3.47 -0.13 12.27
C GLU A 247 -2.50 0.67 13.16
N TYR A 248 -2.98 1.30 14.24
CA TYR A 248 -2.12 1.97 15.23
C TYR A 248 -1.18 1.00 15.95
N ALA A 249 -1.70 -0.18 16.28
CA ALA A 249 -0.89 -1.22 16.89
C ALA A 249 0.20 -1.73 15.94
N PHE A 250 -0.16 -1.92 14.67
CA PHE A 250 0.81 -2.34 13.65
C PHE A 250 1.84 -1.25 13.36
N ALA A 251 1.45 0.01 13.28
CA ALA A 251 2.38 1.14 13.18
C ALA A 251 3.37 1.17 14.36
N GLY A 252 2.90 0.88 15.57
CA GLY A 252 3.76 0.75 16.76
C GLY A 252 4.75 -0.42 16.66
N LEU A 253 4.35 -1.54 16.07
CA LEU A 253 5.24 -2.66 15.79
C LEU A 253 6.32 -2.29 14.77
N LEU A 254 5.95 -1.65 13.66
CA LEU A 254 6.87 -1.20 12.61
C LEU A 254 7.91 -0.22 13.17
N ARG A 255 7.48 0.73 13.99
CA ARG A 255 8.32 1.77 14.56
C ARG A 255 9.13 1.33 15.77
N GLY A 256 8.79 0.20 16.40
CA GLY A 256 9.40 -0.26 17.64
C GLY A 256 9.05 0.59 18.87
N SER A 257 8.02 1.44 18.76
CA SER A 257 7.52 2.31 19.84
C SER A 257 6.01 2.50 19.70
N LYS A 258 5.32 2.74 20.83
CA LYS A 258 3.88 2.95 20.83
C LYS A 258 3.48 4.10 19.92
N THR A 259 2.41 3.91 19.15
CA THR A 259 1.80 5.00 18.39
C THR A 259 1.14 5.98 19.35
N GLU A 260 1.51 7.24 19.25
CA GLU A 260 0.90 8.32 20.03
C GLU A 260 -0.34 8.84 19.33
N VAL A 261 -1.45 8.88 20.04
CA VAL A 261 -2.72 9.39 19.55
C VAL A 261 -3.28 10.44 20.52
N VAL A 262 -4.12 11.32 20.02
CA VAL A 262 -4.85 12.31 20.83
C VAL A 262 -6.33 12.23 20.49
N LYS A 263 -7.20 12.51 21.46
CA LYS A 263 -8.63 12.58 21.22
C LYS A 263 -8.93 13.78 20.30
N SER A 264 -9.80 13.56 19.32
CA SER A 264 -10.41 14.63 18.51
C SER A 264 -11.11 15.65 19.41
N ARG A 265 -11.20 16.90 18.95
CA ARG A 265 -11.81 17.97 19.72
C ARG A 265 -13.34 17.92 19.71
N THR A 266 -13.93 17.49 18.59
CA THR A 266 -15.37 17.56 18.34
C THR A 266 -16.08 16.21 18.41
N ASN A 267 -15.32 15.10 18.49
CA ASN A 267 -15.87 13.75 18.57
C ASN A 267 -14.99 12.81 19.43
N ASP A 268 -15.39 11.54 19.57
CA ASP A 268 -14.72 10.56 20.42
C ASP A 268 -13.66 9.73 19.69
N LEU A 269 -13.29 10.10 18.47
CA LEU A 269 -12.24 9.43 17.72
C LEU A 269 -10.85 9.86 18.21
N GLN A 270 -9.88 8.99 18.01
CA GLN A 270 -8.48 9.25 18.31
C GLN A 270 -7.70 9.38 17.00
N VAL A 271 -6.94 10.44 16.87
CA VAL A 271 -6.13 10.76 15.68
C VAL A 271 -4.65 10.69 15.99
N PRO A 272 -3.77 10.45 14.99
CA PRO A 272 -2.33 10.48 15.20
C PRO A 272 -1.89 11.82 15.76
N ALA A 273 -1.22 11.82 16.91
CA ALA A 273 -0.76 13.02 17.60
C ALA A 273 0.26 13.82 16.78
N SER A 274 0.98 13.14 15.91
CA SER A 274 2.04 13.69 15.06
C SER A 274 1.55 14.21 13.70
N ALA A 275 0.25 14.11 13.38
CA ALA A 275 -0.29 14.57 12.09
C ALA A 275 0.00 16.06 11.84
N GLU A 276 0.19 16.45 10.60
CA GLU A 276 0.36 17.84 10.20
C GLU A 276 -0.96 18.60 10.27
N PHE A 277 -2.07 17.96 9.82
CA PHE A 277 -3.43 18.48 9.91
C PHE A 277 -4.39 17.41 10.41
N VAL A 278 -5.45 17.85 11.08
CA VAL A 278 -6.62 17.03 11.42
C VAL A 278 -7.89 17.80 11.01
N LEU A 279 -8.72 17.12 10.21
CA LEU A 279 -10.04 17.61 9.84
C LEU A 279 -11.07 16.78 10.60
N GLU A 280 -11.91 17.43 11.39
CA GLU A 280 -12.96 16.80 12.16
C GLU A 280 -14.33 17.27 11.68
N GLY A 281 -15.29 16.37 11.61
CA GLY A 281 -16.60 16.71 11.14
C GLY A 281 -17.51 15.49 11.04
N TYR A 282 -18.42 15.53 10.10
CA TYR A 282 -19.45 14.51 9.97
C TYR A 282 -19.88 14.29 8.51
N ILE A 283 -20.53 13.15 8.31
CA ILE A 283 -21.32 12.87 7.11
C ILE A 283 -22.79 12.97 7.50
N GLU A 284 -23.53 13.83 6.77
CA GLU A 284 -24.97 13.94 6.89
C GLU A 284 -25.65 12.78 6.16
N PRO A 285 -26.54 12.01 6.78
CA PRO A 285 -27.26 10.93 6.11
C PRO A 285 -27.99 11.42 4.86
N GLY A 286 -27.71 10.78 3.71
CA GLY A 286 -28.33 11.11 2.44
C GLY A 286 -27.71 12.28 1.69
N GLU A 287 -26.73 13.00 2.23
CA GLU A 287 -25.99 14.02 1.50
C GLU A 287 -24.93 13.35 0.62
N MET A 288 -25.23 13.26 -0.68
CA MET A 288 -24.38 12.64 -1.71
C MET A 288 -24.03 13.69 -2.77
N ALA A 289 -22.89 13.52 -3.43
CA ALA A 289 -22.48 14.36 -4.54
C ALA A 289 -21.65 13.57 -5.56
N PRO A 290 -21.68 13.95 -6.86
CA PRO A 290 -20.92 13.30 -7.91
C PRO A 290 -19.41 13.52 -7.73
N GLU A 291 -18.64 12.43 -7.63
CA GLU A 291 -17.17 12.42 -7.55
C GLU A 291 -16.56 12.05 -8.89
N GLY A 292 -15.56 12.78 -9.29
CA GLY A 292 -14.79 12.53 -10.50
C GLY A 292 -15.29 13.26 -11.74
N PRO A 293 -14.71 12.96 -12.93
CA PRO A 293 -13.67 11.93 -13.12
C PRO A 293 -12.30 12.33 -12.54
N PHE A 294 -11.47 11.34 -12.25
CA PHE A 294 -10.06 11.51 -11.85
C PHE A 294 -9.18 10.49 -12.53
N GLY A 295 -7.95 10.89 -12.88
CA GLY A 295 -6.93 9.95 -13.31
C GLY A 295 -6.63 8.92 -12.21
N ASP A 296 -6.59 7.63 -12.58
CA ASP A 296 -6.44 6.53 -11.62
C ASP A 296 -5.27 5.60 -12.00
N HIS A 297 -4.87 4.71 -11.09
CA HIS A 297 -3.71 3.82 -11.20
C HIS A 297 -3.75 2.84 -12.38
N THR A 298 -4.85 2.79 -13.13
CA THR A 298 -4.94 2.06 -14.40
C THR A 298 -4.41 2.86 -15.58
N GLY A 299 -4.15 4.15 -15.39
CA GLY A 299 -3.81 5.08 -16.47
C GLY A 299 -5.02 5.62 -17.24
N TYR A 300 -6.22 5.42 -16.72
CA TYR A 300 -7.48 5.92 -17.27
C TYR A 300 -8.24 6.74 -16.22
N TYR A 301 -9.13 7.62 -16.67
CA TYR A 301 -10.05 8.31 -15.78
C TYR A 301 -11.15 7.35 -15.31
N ASN A 302 -11.52 7.44 -14.04
CA ASN A 302 -12.66 6.69 -13.51
C ASN A 302 -13.99 7.28 -13.98
N GLU A 303 -15.05 6.47 -13.91
CA GLU A 303 -16.42 6.93 -14.08
C GLU A 303 -16.86 7.80 -12.92
N VAL A 304 -17.76 8.77 -13.20
CA VAL A 304 -18.42 9.59 -12.17
C VAL A 304 -19.44 8.75 -11.43
N ASP A 305 -19.40 8.83 -10.09
CA ASP A 305 -20.37 8.15 -9.24
C ASP A 305 -20.66 8.98 -7.99
N ASP A 306 -21.80 8.77 -7.34
CA ASP A 306 -22.21 9.51 -6.16
C ASP A 306 -21.63 8.93 -4.87
N PHE A 307 -20.99 9.81 -4.08
CA PHE A 307 -20.41 9.45 -2.79
C PHE A 307 -20.81 10.41 -1.69
N PRO A 308 -20.71 9.99 -0.40
CA PRO A 308 -21.06 10.84 0.73
C PRO A 308 -20.25 12.12 0.81
N VAL A 309 -20.91 13.21 1.21
CA VAL A 309 -20.26 14.49 1.49
C VAL A 309 -19.83 14.55 2.95
N PHE A 310 -18.55 14.83 3.17
CA PHE A 310 -17.97 15.10 4.49
C PHE A 310 -17.91 16.60 4.73
N THR A 311 -18.54 17.07 5.81
CA THR A 311 -18.53 18.47 6.25
C THR A 311 -17.56 18.65 7.41
N VAL A 312 -16.55 19.49 7.23
CA VAL A 312 -15.55 19.84 8.25
C VAL A 312 -16.12 20.90 9.18
N THR A 313 -16.05 20.66 10.48
CA THR A 313 -16.52 21.58 11.54
C THR A 313 -15.39 22.09 12.43
N CYS A 314 -14.25 21.40 12.42
CA CYS A 314 -13.04 21.83 13.09
C CYS A 314 -11.83 21.35 12.27
N MET A 315 -10.90 22.24 12.01
CA MET A 315 -9.59 21.93 11.44
C MET A 315 -8.52 22.32 12.44
N THR A 316 -7.64 21.37 12.76
CA THR A 316 -6.47 21.67 13.58
C THR A 316 -5.19 21.34 12.81
N HIS A 317 -4.10 22.03 13.13
CA HIS A 317 -2.82 21.77 12.49
C HIS A 317 -1.63 22.18 13.37
N ARG A 318 -0.47 21.65 12.99
CA ARG A 318 0.82 22.09 13.59
C ARG A 318 1.12 23.53 13.15
N ARG A 319 1.96 24.21 13.92
CA ARG A 319 2.58 25.44 13.41
C ARG A 319 3.47 25.10 12.22
N GLU A 320 3.37 25.89 11.15
CA GLU A 320 4.13 25.69 9.91
C GLU A 320 3.95 24.27 9.34
N PRO A 321 2.70 23.86 9.04
CA PRO A 321 2.43 22.49 8.65
C PRO A 321 2.95 22.17 7.24
N ILE A 322 3.16 20.87 6.96
CA ILE A 322 3.52 20.34 5.64
C ILE A 322 2.35 19.55 5.10
N TYR A 323 1.94 19.81 3.86
CA TYR A 323 0.89 19.05 3.19
C TYR A 323 1.50 17.87 2.43
N HIS A 324 1.13 16.64 2.79
CA HIS A 324 1.58 15.42 2.13
C HIS A 324 0.58 15.01 1.07
N SER A 325 1.05 14.83 -0.17
CA SER A 325 0.24 14.51 -1.34
C SER A 325 0.92 13.47 -2.23
N THR A 326 0.14 12.89 -3.12
CA THR A 326 0.60 12.01 -4.20
C THR A 326 -0.28 12.19 -5.44
N TYR A 327 0.03 11.45 -6.48
CA TYR A 327 -0.82 11.29 -7.67
C TYR A 327 -0.97 9.80 -7.99
N THR A 328 -1.99 9.46 -8.74
CA THR A 328 -2.17 8.15 -9.35
C THR A 328 -2.23 8.28 -10.86
N GLY A 329 -1.69 7.31 -11.60
CA GLY A 329 -1.66 7.35 -13.05
C GLY A 329 -1.21 6.03 -13.65
N ARG A 330 -0.81 6.06 -14.92
CA ARG A 330 -0.21 4.88 -15.55
C ARG A 330 1.08 4.49 -14.82
N PRO A 331 1.21 3.24 -14.36
CA PRO A 331 2.41 2.80 -13.63
C PRO A 331 3.73 3.01 -14.40
N PRO A 332 4.85 3.24 -13.70
CA PRO A 332 4.95 3.30 -12.24
C PRO A 332 4.42 4.63 -11.67
N ASP A 333 3.71 4.53 -10.54
CA ASP A 333 3.31 5.63 -9.67
C ASP A 333 3.58 5.26 -8.21
N GLU A 334 3.35 6.13 -7.23
CA GLU A 334 3.59 5.79 -5.83
C GLU A 334 2.77 4.58 -5.35
N PRO A 335 1.47 4.44 -5.68
CA PRO A 335 0.71 3.22 -5.37
C PRO A 335 1.31 1.94 -5.95
N ALA A 336 1.87 1.96 -7.15
CA ALA A 336 2.55 0.81 -7.73
C ALA A 336 3.83 0.46 -6.95
N MET A 337 4.63 1.45 -6.56
CA MET A 337 5.82 1.24 -5.73
C MET A 337 5.48 0.69 -4.35
N LEU A 338 4.37 1.15 -3.74
CA LEU A 338 3.81 0.54 -2.52
C LEU A 338 3.44 -0.92 -2.76
N GLY A 339 2.80 -1.24 -3.89
CA GLY A 339 2.46 -2.61 -4.28
C GLY A 339 3.69 -3.51 -4.31
N VAL A 340 4.80 -3.07 -4.92
CA VAL A 340 6.07 -3.80 -4.98
C VAL A 340 6.65 -4.03 -3.58
N ALA A 341 6.67 -3.01 -2.72
CA ALA A 341 7.21 -3.14 -1.37
C ALA A 341 6.33 -4.04 -0.49
N LEU A 342 5.03 -3.85 -0.50
CA LEU A 342 4.08 -4.65 0.29
C LEU A 342 3.99 -6.09 -0.21
N ASN A 343 4.32 -6.36 -1.48
CA ASN A 343 4.45 -7.72 -1.99
C ASN A 343 5.39 -8.55 -1.12
N GLU A 344 6.53 -7.99 -0.69
CA GLU A 344 7.47 -8.70 0.18
C GLU A 344 6.85 -9.05 1.55
N VAL A 345 5.93 -8.24 2.05
CA VAL A 345 5.16 -8.54 3.28
C VAL A 345 4.18 -9.68 3.06
N PHE A 346 3.61 -9.82 1.85
CA PHE A 346 2.63 -10.87 1.56
C PHE A 346 3.26 -12.24 1.32
N VAL A 347 4.48 -12.31 0.79
CA VAL A 347 5.14 -13.58 0.46
C VAL A 347 5.16 -14.56 1.62
N PRO A 348 5.58 -14.22 2.85
CA PRO A 348 5.54 -15.15 4.00
C PRO A 348 4.13 -15.61 4.39
N LEU A 349 3.12 -14.76 4.20
CA LEU A 349 1.71 -15.12 4.46
C LEU A 349 1.21 -16.15 3.44
N LEU A 350 1.56 -15.97 2.15
CA LEU A 350 1.26 -16.93 1.10
C LEU A 350 1.97 -18.25 1.30
N GLN A 351 3.26 -18.22 1.63
CA GLN A 351 4.07 -19.42 1.86
C GLN A 351 3.57 -20.26 3.05
N LYS A 352 3.01 -19.61 4.07
CA LYS A 352 2.41 -20.33 5.21
C LYS A 352 1.19 -21.16 4.77
N GLN A 353 0.40 -20.66 3.83
CA GLN A 353 -0.78 -21.32 3.29
C GLN A 353 -0.45 -22.26 2.12
N PHE A 354 0.53 -21.91 1.31
CA PHE A 354 0.96 -22.64 0.11
C PHE A 354 2.49 -22.84 0.18
N PRO A 355 2.97 -23.88 0.91
CA PRO A 355 4.42 -24.09 1.12
C PRO A 355 5.20 -24.36 -0.17
N GLU A 356 4.53 -24.75 -1.23
CA GLU A 356 5.09 -24.95 -2.56
C GLU A 356 5.49 -23.65 -3.26
N ILE A 357 4.96 -22.49 -2.84
CA ILE A 357 5.32 -21.18 -3.39
C ILE A 357 6.70 -20.81 -2.88
N VAL A 358 7.64 -20.62 -3.81
CA VAL A 358 9.01 -20.17 -3.51
C VAL A 358 9.05 -18.64 -3.44
N ASP A 359 8.39 -17.99 -4.41
CA ASP A 359 8.30 -16.53 -4.46
C ASP A 359 7.01 -16.08 -5.17
N PHE A 360 6.64 -14.82 -4.95
CA PHE A 360 5.43 -14.22 -5.49
C PHE A 360 5.71 -12.76 -5.82
N TYR A 361 5.28 -12.31 -6.99
CA TYR A 361 5.55 -10.95 -7.46
C TYR A 361 4.34 -10.30 -8.11
N LEU A 362 4.06 -9.08 -7.70
CA LEU A 362 3.09 -8.19 -8.31
C LEU A 362 3.85 -7.08 -9.05
N PRO A 363 4.07 -7.22 -10.36
CA PRO A 363 4.82 -6.22 -11.12
C PRO A 363 4.05 -4.91 -11.20
N PRO A 364 4.74 -3.74 -11.18
CA PRO A 364 4.10 -2.43 -11.29
C PRO A 364 3.20 -2.31 -12.53
N GLU A 365 3.62 -2.90 -13.65
CA GLU A 365 2.89 -2.93 -14.93
C GLU A 365 1.53 -3.65 -14.82
N GLY A 366 1.39 -4.50 -13.81
CA GLY A 366 0.14 -5.20 -13.50
C GLY A 366 -0.90 -4.32 -12.79
N CYS A 367 -0.69 -3.02 -12.68
CA CYS A 367 -1.61 -2.07 -12.07
C CYS A 367 -2.10 -2.57 -10.68
N SER A 368 -1.17 -2.61 -9.72
CA SER A 368 -1.33 -3.14 -8.38
C SER A 368 -1.36 -4.69 -8.34
N TYR A 369 -2.53 -5.30 -8.23
CA TYR A 369 -2.70 -6.76 -8.04
C TYR A 369 -3.36 -7.46 -9.24
N ARG A 370 -3.52 -6.80 -10.41
CA ARG A 370 -4.21 -7.41 -11.56
C ARG A 370 -3.40 -8.49 -12.27
N LEU A 371 -2.08 -8.45 -12.12
CA LEU A 371 -1.17 -9.48 -12.60
C LEU A 371 -0.31 -9.98 -11.44
N ALA A 372 -0.27 -11.31 -11.26
CA ALA A 372 0.62 -11.97 -10.31
C ALA A 372 1.50 -12.98 -11.03
N ILE A 373 2.78 -13.02 -10.68
CA ILE A 373 3.74 -14.02 -11.14
C ILE A 373 4.15 -14.85 -9.92
N VAL A 374 4.06 -16.18 -10.04
CA VAL A 374 4.28 -17.11 -8.94
C VAL A 374 5.38 -18.09 -9.31
N SER A 375 6.45 -18.12 -8.55
CA SER A 375 7.48 -19.17 -8.61
C SER A 375 7.15 -20.28 -7.62
N MET A 376 7.17 -21.53 -8.07
CA MET A 376 6.81 -22.67 -7.23
C MET A 376 7.69 -23.89 -7.44
N LYS A 377 7.72 -24.76 -6.43
CA LYS A 377 8.21 -26.14 -6.53
C LYS A 377 7.06 -27.07 -6.89
N LYS A 378 6.92 -27.37 -8.19
CA LYS A 378 5.89 -28.28 -8.68
C LYS A 378 6.17 -29.71 -8.23
N GLN A 379 5.16 -30.43 -7.72
CA GLN A 379 5.32 -31.77 -7.14
C GLN A 379 4.48 -32.85 -7.84
N TYR A 380 3.45 -32.46 -8.57
CA TYR A 380 2.52 -33.38 -9.24
C TYR A 380 1.83 -32.71 -10.42
N PRO A 381 1.26 -33.48 -11.37
CA PRO A 381 0.49 -32.95 -12.49
C PRO A 381 -0.69 -32.09 -12.03
N GLY A 382 -0.87 -30.92 -12.65
CA GLY A 382 -1.95 -29.99 -12.31
C GLY A 382 -1.69 -29.10 -11.08
N HIS A 383 -0.52 -29.22 -10.42
CA HIS A 383 -0.19 -28.44 -9.21
C HIS A 383 -0.19 -26.94 -9.47
N ALA A 384 0.30 -26.48 -10.63
CA ALA A 384 0.26 -25.07 -11.01
C ALA A 384 -1.17 -24.52 -11.06
N LYS A 385 -2.13 -25.29 -11.59
CA LYS A 385 -3.54 -24.89 -11.63
C LYS A 385 -4.15 -24.76 -10.23
N ARG A 386 -3.78 -25.65 -9.28
CA ARG A 386 -4.17 -25.52 -7.87
C ARG A 386 -3.66 -24.22 -7.27
N VAL A 387 -2.40 -23.85 -7.55
CA VAL A 387 -1.81 -22.59 -7.06
C VAL A 387 -2.55 -21.38 -7.64
N MET A 388 -2.92 -21.37 -8.92
CA MET A 388 -3.73 -20.31 -9.53
C MET A 388 -5.06 -20.11 -8.78
N MET A 389 -5.80 -21.19 -8.54
CA MET A 389 -7.07 -21.17 -7.78
C MET A 389 -6.84 -20.68 -6.34
N GLY A 390 -5.73 -21.09 -5.72
CA GLY A 390 -5.32 -20.66 -4.40
C GLY A 390 -5.07 -19.15 -4.33
N VAL A 391 -4.31 -18.59 -5.27
CA VAL A 391 -4.04 -17.15 -5.34
C VAL A 391 -5.33 -16.36 -5.46
N TRP A 392 -6.23 -16.72 -6.38
CA TRP A 392 -7.50 -16.02 -6.59
C TRP A 392 -8.44 -16.03 -5.38
N SER A 393 -8.29 -16.96 -4.44
CA SER A 393 -9.18 -17.13 -3.29
C SER A 393 -8.54 -16.77 -1.94
N PHE A 394 -7.23 -16.57 -1.86
CA PHE A 394 -6.51 -16.49 -0.57
C PHE A 394 -6.70 -15.16 0.17
N LEU A 395 -6.41 -14.05 -0.48
CA LEU A 395 -6.60 -12.72 0.09
C LEU A 395 -7.68 -11.97 -0.68
N ARG A 396 -8.44 -11.15 0.05
CA ARG A 396 -9.58 -10.42 -0.51
C ARG A 396 -9.23 -9.58 -1.74
N GLN A 397 -8.05 -8.94 -1.76
CA GLN A 397 -7.59 -8.16 -2.92
C GLN A 397 -7.26 -9.04 -4.13
N PHE A 398 -6.83 -10.28 -3.94
CA PHE A 398 -6.46 -11.17 -5.05
C PHE A 398 -7.68 -11.76 -5.78
N MET A 399 -8.89 -11.61 -5.23
CA MET A 399 -10.09 -11.92 -6.01
C MET A 399 -10.22 -11.03 -7.26
N TYR A 400 -9.55 -9.88 -7.30
CA TYR A 400 -9.48 -8.97 -8.44
C TYR A 400 -8.28 -9.23 -9.37
N THR A 401 -7.38 -10.15 -9.01
CA THR A 401 -6.27 -10.54 -9.89
C THR A 401 -6.79 -11.16 -11.18
N LYS A 402 -6.43 -10.55 -12.30
CA LYS A 402 -6.91 -10.92 -13.64
C LYS A 402 -6.04 -12.01 -14.25
N PHE A 403 -4.71 -11.84 -14.14
CA PHE A 403 -3.74 -12.76 -14.71
C PHE A 403 -2.87 -13.38 -13.61
N VAL A 404 -2.67 -14.69 -13.68
CA VAL A 404 -1.72 -15.42 -12.83
C VAL A 404 -0.79 -16.23 -13.71
N ILE A 405 0.49 -15.92 -13.69
CA ILE A 405 1.55 -16.67 -14.38
C ILE A 405 2.25 -17.53 -13.34
N VAL A 406 2.31 -18.84 -13.55
CA VAL A 406 3.01 -19.77 -12.66
C VAL A 406 4.23 -20.35 -13.39
N VAL A 407 5.39 -20.24 -12.75
CA VAL A 407 6.68 -20.72 -13.26
C VAL A 407 7.38 -21.61 -12.22
N ASP A 408 8.40 -22.34 -12.62
CA ASP A 408 9.24 -23.10 -11.70
C ASP A 408 10.23 -22.20 -10.96
N ASP A 409 10.90 -22.73 -9.92
CA ASP A 409 11.82 -22.00 -9.03
C ASP A 409 13.20 -21.68 -9.67
N ASP A 410 13.43 -22.11 -10.90
CA ASP A 410 14.59 -21.75 -11.71
C ASP A 410 14.40 -20.44 -12.51
N VAL A 411 13.20 -19.85 -12.47
CA VAL A 411 12.85 -18.61 -13.20
C VAL A 411 12.87 -17.41 -12.24
N ASN A 412 13.59 -16.36 -12.60
CA ASN A 412 13.55 -15.10 -11.86
C ASN A 412 12.29 -14.31 -12.21
N ILE A 413 11.27 -14.37 -11.33
CA ILE A 413 9.97 -13.74 -11.57
C ILE A 413 9.99 -12.20 -11.55
N ARG A 414 11.11 -11.57 -11.20
CA ARG A 414 11.30 -10.11 -11.26
C ARG A 414 11.91 -9.64 -12.57
N GLU A 415 12.39 -10.56 -13.40
CA GLU A 415 12.97 -10.28 -14.72
C GLU A 415 11.99 -10.73 -15.82
N TRP A 416 11.41 -9.78 -16.53
CA TRP A 416 10.44 -10.08 -17.59
C TRP A 416 11.01 -10.94 -18.70
N ASP A 417 12.29 -10.79 -19.04
CA ASP A 417 12.96 -11.62 -20.07
C ASP A 417 12.92 -13.10 -19.68
N ASP A 418 13.14 -13.40 -18.40
CA ASP A 418 13.13 -14.76 -17.88
C ASP A 418 11.70 -15.34 -17.82
N VAL A 419 10.73 -14.53 -17.40
CA VAL A 419 9.30 -14.91 -17.37
C VAL A 419 8.78 -15.15 -18.78
N ILE A 420 9.10 -14.30 -19.75
CA ILE A 420 8.68 -14.46 -21.15
C ILE A 420 9.33 -15.69 -21.76
N TRP A 421 10.63 -15.93 -21.46
CA TRP A 421 11.28 -17.17 -21.87
C TRP A 421 10.54 -18.39 -21.36
N ALA A 422 10.16 -18.44 -20.09
CA ALA A 422 9.40 -19.56 -19.52
C ALA A 422 8.06 -19.75 -20.21
N ILE A 423 7.30 -18.67 -20.43
CA ILE A 423 6.01 -18.72 -21.15
C ILE A 423 6.20 -19.30 -22.56
N THR A 424 7.19 -18.82 -23.30
CA THR A 424 7.37 -19.18 -24.71
C THR A 424 7.95 -20.58 -24.91
N THR A 425 8.67 -21.13 -23.93
CA THR A 425 9.35 -22.43 -24.04
C THR A 425 8.64 -23.57 -23.31
N ARG A 426 7.83 -23.28 -22.29
CA ARG A 426 7.23 -24.29 -21.40
C ARG A 426 5.71 -24.39 -21.52
N MET A 427 5.05 -23.40 -22.12
CA MET A 427 3.60 -23.34 -22.20
C MET A 427 3.08 -23.70 -23.59
N ASP A 428 2.12 -24.64 -23.66
CA ASP A 428 1.21 -24.80 -24.79
C ASP A 428 -0.09 -24.05 -24.47
N PRO A 429 -0.50 -23.05 -25.29
CA PRO A 429 -1.64 -22.18 -24.94
C PRO A 429 -2.95 -22.93 -24.70
N ALA A 430 -3.22 -24.02 -25.43
CA ALA A 430 -4.47 -24.77 -25.28
C ALA A 430 -4.47 -25.63 -24.00
N ARG A 431 -3.36 -26.30 -23.70
CA ARG A 431 -3.23 -27.19 -22.56
C ARG A 431 -3.08 -26.44 -21.24
N ASP A 432 -2.30 -25.35 -21.27
CA ASP A 432 -1.75 -24.72 -20.06
C ASP A 432 -2.43 -23.41 -19.67
N THR A 433 -3.46 -22.99 -20.41
CA THR A 433 -4.29 -21.85 -20.03
C THR A 433 -5.49 -22.31 -19.21
N VAL A 434 -5.78 -21.57 -18.14
CA VAL A 434 -7.02 -21.67 -17.36
C VAL A 434 -7.80 -20.39 -17.56
N LEU A 435 -9.01 -20.49 -18.10
CA LEU A 435 -9.96 -19.37 -18.21
C LEU A 435 -11.11 -19.60 -17.23
N VAL A 436 -11.43 -18.56 -16.46
CA VAL A 436 -12.57 -18.56 -15.54
C VAL A 436 -13.41 -17.33 -15.85
N GLU A 437 -14.60 -17.56 -16.36
CA GLU A 437 -15.54 -16.52 -16.75
C GLU A 437 -16.47 -16.12 -15.60
N ASN A 438 -17.11 -14.96 -15.71
CA ASN A 438 -18.12 -14.45 -14.78
C ASN A 438 -17.63 -14.38 -13.32
N THR A 439 -16.45 -13.84 -13.13
CA THR A 439 -15.82 -13.66 -11.81
C THR A 439 -15.76 -12.19 -11.43
N PRO A 440 -15.68 -11.87 -10.13
CA PRO A 440 -15.43 -10.51 -9.68
C PRO A 440 -14.14 -9.96 -10.26
N ILE A 441 -14.21 -8.73 -10.78
CA ILE A 441 -13.08 -7.93 -11.26
C ILE A 441 -13.20 -6.53 -10.68
N ASP A 442 -12.09 -5.80 -10.67
CA ASP A 442 -12.10 -4.40 -10.26
C ASP A 442 -12.96 -3.56 -11.21
N TYR A 443 -13.84 -2.70 -10.67
CA TYR A 443 -14.69 -1.81 -11.45
C TYR A 443 -13.91 -0.81 -12.32
N LEU A 444 -12.62 -0.54 -12.00
CA LEU A 444 -11.72 0.26 -12.83
C LEU A 444 -11.13 -0.52 -14.02
N ASP A 445 -11.51 -1.77 -14.22
CA ASP A 445 -11.10 -2.56 -15.38
C ASP A 445 -12.06 -2.33 -16.55
N PHE A 446 -11.78 -1.30 -17.36
CA PHE A 446 -12.57 -0.98 -18.57
C PHE A 446 -12.47 -2.06 -19.67
N ALA A 447 -11.55 -3.04 -19.56
CA ALA A 447 -11.47 -4.16 -20.47
C ALA A 447 -12.47 -5.29 -20.09
N SER A 448 -13.11 -5.21 -18.94
CA SER A 448 -14.17 -6.15 -18.58
C SER A 448 -15.46 -5.85 -19.35
N PRO A 449 -16.25 -6.89 -19.72
CA PRO A 449 -17.49 -6.69 -20.48
C PRO A 449 -18.59 -5.99 -19.67
N VAL A 450 -18.54 -6.10 -18.35
CA VAL A 450 -19.47 -5.47 -17.40
C VAL A 450 -18.68 -4.95 -16.20
N SER A 451 -19.05 -3.77 -15.69
CA SER A 451 -18.39 -3.20 -14.51
C SER A 451 -18.47 -4.18 -13.32
N GLY A 452 -17.33 -4.48 -12.73
CA GLY A 452 -17.21 -5.40 -11.58
C GLY A 452 -17.33 -6.89 -11.92
N LEU A 453 -17.58 -7.27 -13.19
CA LEU A 453 -17.71 -8.66 -13.61
C LEU A 453 -16.91 -8.92 -14.89
N GLY A 454 -15.96 -9.84 -14.84
CA GLY A 454 -15.07 -10.13 -15.95
C GLY A 454 -14.59 -11.59 -15.94
N SER A 455 -13.41 -11.79 -16.49
CA SER A 455 -12.79 -13.12 -16.58
C SER A 455 -11.36 -13.08 -16.02
N LYS A 456 -10.87 -14.28 -15.69
CA LYS A 456 -9.51 -14.51 -15.21
C LYS A 456 -8.79 -15.47 -16.14
N MET A 457 -7.48 -15.28 -16.27
CA MET A 457 -6.60 -16.17 -17.04
C MET A 457 -5.40 -16.59 -16.19
N GLY A 458 -5.22 -17.89 -16.08
CA GLY A 458 -4.00 -18.50 -15.53
C GLY A 458 -3.14 -19.09 -16.62
N MET A 459 -1.82 -18.94 -16.51
CA MET A 459 -0.82 -19.48 -17.44
C MET A 459 0.12 -20.40 -16.69
N ASP A 460 0.14 -21.68 -17.04
CA ASP A 460 1.06 -22.67 -16.49
C ASP A 460 2.34 -22.74 -17.36
N ALA A 461 3.30 -21.91 -17.04
CA ALA A 461 4.61 -21.88 -17.66
C ALA A 461 5.67 -22.68 -16.86
N THR A 462 5.24 -23.76 -16.17
CA THR A 462 6.14 -24.71 -15.50
C THR A 462 6.59 -25.82 -16.43
N ASN A 463 7.68 -26.49 -16.10
CA ASN A 463 8.09 -27.74 -16.75
C ASN A 463 6.97 -28.78 -16.64
N LYS A 464 6.78 -29.59 -17.67
CA LYS A 464 5.69 -30.59 -17.67
C LYS A 464 6.18 -31.94 -17.13
N MET A 465 5.33 -32.54 -16.31
CA MET A 465 5.56 -33.85 -15.72
C MET A 465 4.86 -34.94 -16.51
N GLU A 466 5.17 -36.20 -16.21
CA GLU A 466 4.44 -37.35 -16.69
C GLU A 466 2.94 -37.20 -16.37
N GLY A 467 2.07 -37.41 -17.33
CA GLY A 467 0.62 -37.19 -17.24
C GLY A 467 0.13 -35.82 -17.71
N GLU A 468 1.02 -34.81 -17.87
CA GLU A 468 0.70 -33.51 -18.46
C GLU A 468 1.07 -33.44 -19.96
N THR A 469 1.99 -34.28 -20.39
CA THR A 469 2.39 -34.44 -21.78
C THR A 469 2.82 -35.86 -22.05
N THR A 470 2.64 -36.31 -23.29
CA THR A 470 3.15 -37.60 -23.76
C THR A 470 4.57 -37.49 -24.34
N ARG A 471 5.08 -36.27 -24.47
CA ARG A 471 6.41 -36.00 -25.01
C ARG A 471 7.42 -36.03 -23.89
N GLU A 472 8.61 -36.59 -24.17
CA GLU A 472 9.77 -36.44 -23.28
C GLU A 472 10.09 -34.92 -23.13
N TRP A 473 10.24 -34.48 -21.88
CA TRP A 473 10.50 -33.07 -21.58
C TRP A 473 11.97 -32.73 -21.80
N GLY A 474 12.23 -31.56 -22.36
CA GLY A 474 13.58 -31.11 -22.65
C GLY A 474 14.43 -30.90 -21.39
N THR A 475 15.73 -31.15 -21.50
CA THR A 475 16.70 -30.87 -20.43
C THR A 475 17.22 -29.45 -20.57
N PRO A 476 17.11 -28.61 -19.51
CA PRO A 476 17.67 -27.24 -19.54
C PRO A 476 19.18 -27.25 -19.77
N ILE A 477 19.65 -26.30 -20.57
CA ILE A 477 21.07 -26.09 -20.78
C ILE A 477 21.62 -25.25 -19.60
N THR A 478 22.51 -25.86 -18.81
CA THR A 478 23.14 -25.19 -17.67
C THR A 478 24.64 -25.42 -17.69
N MET A 479 25.42 -24.39 -17.35
CA MET A 479 26.87 -24.55 -17.16
C MET A 479 27.15 -25.28 -15.84
N SER A 480 28.19 -26.14 -15.82
CA SER A 480 28.59 -26.83 -14.59
C SER A 480 29.04 -25.86 -13.50
N ASP A 481 28.81 -26.21 -12.24
CA ASP A 481 29.18 -25.37 -11.10
C ASP A 481 30.71 -25.16 -11.01
N GLU A 482 31.49 -26.14 -11.44
CA GLU A 482 32.96 -26.05 -11.50
C GLU A 482 33.40 -24.94 -12.46
N VAL A 483 32.76 -24.86 -13.65
CA VAL A 483 33.10 -23.83 -14.64
C VAL A 483 32.63 -22.47 -14.17
N LYS A 484 31.43 -22.37 -13.56
CA LYS A 484 30.94 -21.12 -12.97
C LYS A 484 31.91 -20.59 -11.93
N ALA A 485 32.26 -21.42 -10.92
CA ALA A 485 33.20 -21.03 -9.88
C ALA A 485 34.57 -20.62 -10.40
N ARG A 486 35.05 -21.30 -11.47
CA ARG A 486 36.30 -20.91 -12.12
C ARG A 486 36.18 -19.52 -12.77
N ILE A 487 35.09 -19.27 -13.49
CA ILE A 487 34.91 -17.99 -14.16
C ILE A 487 34.69 -16.87 -13.14
N ASP A 488 33.96 -17.13 -12.04
CA ASP A 488 33.77 -16.15 -10.94
C ASP A 488 35.15 -15.73 -10.35
N SER A 489 36.08 -16.67 -10.22
CA SER A 489 37.45 -16.37 -9.74
C SER A 489 38.30 -15.56 -10.73
N LEU A 490 37.96 -15.59 -12.01
CA LEU A 490 38.68 -14.87 -13.07
C LEU A 490 38.00 -13.55 -13.46
N TRP A 491 36.79 -13.28 -12.97
CA TRP A 491 35.94 -12.21 -13.49
C TRP A 491 36.60 -10.82 -13.43
N GLU A 492 37.29 -10.52 -12.32
CA GLU A 492 38.03 -9.25 -12.19
C GLU A 492 39.21 -9.15 -13.14
N GLU A 493 39.93 -10.28 -13.42
CA GLU A 493 41.05 -10.31 -14.34
C GLU A 493 40.62 -10.14 -15.80
N LEU A 494 39.40 -10.58 -16.14
CA LEU A 494 38.85 -10.44 -17.49
C LEU A 494 38.54 -8.99 -17.85
N GLY A 495 38.27 -8.12 -16.88
CA GLY A 495 38.05 -6.69 -17.09
C GLY A 495 36.77 -6.34 -17.87
N ILE A 496 35.75 -7.21 -17.82
CA ILE A 496 34.44 -7.10 -18.51
C ILE A 496 33.30 -6.94 -17.52
#